data_2805860df1d82e7ffb2656eef96002e6
#
_entry.id   2805860df1d82e7ffb2656eef96002e6
#
_cell.length_a   1.000
_cell.length_b   1.000
_cell.length_c   1.000
_cell.angle_alpha   90.00
_cell.angle_beta   90.00
_cell.angle_gamma   90.00
#
_symmetry.space_group_name_H-M   'P 1'
#
loop_
_entity.id
_entity.type
_entity.pdbx_description
1 polymer ?
#
loop_
_entity_poly.entity_id
_entity_poly.type
_entity_poly.pdbx_seq_one_letter_code
_entity_poly.pdbx_strand_id
1 'polypeptide(L)'
;MAQMDQHPPFDSATGEAGSVVHGGVPVSAAPYGSASILPIPWAYVRMMGPQGLADATAAAVLAANYVAHALRGHYDVLYTGDNGLVAHEAVIDIRPLTQETGVTVDDVAKRLVDYGFHAPTMSFPVAGTLMIEPTESEDLGELERFIDAMIAIREEAAQLKAGAWPAEDNPLVNAPHTAAAVTSSVWDHPYSRQLACYPAEMRRRGGVVEGTSLAAAPAVTGKYWPPVRRVDQAFGDRNLVCACPPIEAFA
;
A
#
# COMPACT_ATOMS: atom_id res chain seq x y z
N MET A 1 8.47 25.96 9.20
CA MET A 1 9.35 27.14 9.31
C MET A 1 9.58 27.56 10.75
N ALA A 2 8.57 27.74 11.59
CA ALA A 2 8.75 28.16 12.99
C ALA A 2 9.64 27.21 13.85
N GLN A 3 9.73 25.96 13.49
CA GLN A 3 10.50 24.96 14.23
C GLN A 3 12.00 24.99 13.91
N MET A 4 12.38 25.52 12.73
CA MET A 4 13.79 25.63 12.35
C MET A 4 14.51 26.77 13.09
N ASP A 5 13.77 27.81 13.46
CA ASP A 5 14.32 28.94 14.19
C ASP A 5 14.52 28.67 15.69
N GLN A 6 13.91 27.61 16.22
CA GLN A 6 13.93 27.32 17.65
C GLN A 6 15.13 26.48 18.11
N HIS A 7 15.89 25.90 17.16
CA HIS A 7 16.97 24.96 17.50
C HIS A 7 18.18 25.10 16.56
N PRO A 8 18.83 26.27 16.52
CA PRO A 8 20.04 26.38 15.76
C PRO A 8 21.11 25.43 16.36
N PRO A 9 21.79 24.62 15.58
CA PRO A 9 22.85 23.75 16.04
C PRO A 9 24.10 24.52 16.43
N PHE A 10 24.09 25.81 16.19
CA PHE A 10 25.20 26.71 16.38
C PHE A 10 24.68 28.06 16.91
N ASP A 11 25.19 28.49 18.04
CA ASP A 11 24.92 29.82 18.55
C ASP A 11 25.79 30.83 17.78
N SER A 12 25.18 31.56 16.88
CA SER A 12 25.87 32.57 16.09
C SER A 12 26.37 33.76 16.93
N ALA A 13 25.84 33.96 18.13
CA ALA A 13 26.25 35.05 19.02
C ALA A 13 27.50 34.70 19.82
N THR A 14 27.70 33.43 20.18
CA THR A 14 28.83 32.98 20.97
C THR A 14 29.90 32.26 20.16
N GLY A 15 29.60 31.85 18.92
CA GLY A 15 30.50 31.07 18.09
C GLY A 15 30.75 29.64 18.62
N GLU A 16 30.03 29.21 19.63
CA GLU A 16 30.18 27.88 20.22
C GLU A 16 29.30 26.87 19.52
N ALA A 17 29.96 25.87 18.91
CA ALA A 17 29.25 24.72 18.37
C ALA A 17 28.66 23.91 19.52
N GLY A 18 27.34 23.73 19.49
CA GLY A 18 26.68 22.80 20.41
C GLY A 18 26.08 23.40 21.65
N SER A 19 25.88 24.71 21.74
CA SER A 19 24.97 25.27 22.75
C SER A 19 23.52 24.93 22.44
N VAL A 20 23.26 23.63 22.35
CA VAL A 20 21.90 23.03 22.22
C VAL A 20 21.26 23.14 23.59
N VAL A 21 21.15 24.33 24.10
CA VAL A 21 20.67 24.52 25.47
C VAL A 21 19.15 24.43 25.57
N HIS A 22 18.45 24.52 24.48
CA HIS A 22 16.98 24.53 24.53
C HIS A 22 16.31 23.62 23.52
N GLY A 23 16.59 22.31 23.66
CA GLY A 23 15.51 21.36 23.50
C GLY A 23 15.26 20.80 22.12
N GLY A 24 16.05 21.02 21.12
CA GLY A 24 15.87 20.34 19.86
C GLY A 24 16.95 19.29 19.59
N VAL A 25 16.53 18.08 19.32
CA VAL A 25 17.42 17.09 18.73
C VAL A 25 17.42 17.25 17.23
N PRO A 26 18.56 17.04 16.53
CA PRO A 26 18.61 17.08 15.07
C PRO A 26 17.62 16.08 14.45
N VAL A 27 16.86 16.54 13.45
CA VAL A 27 16.01 15.64 12.68
C VAL A 27 16.90 14.81 11.75
N SER A 28 16.72 13.49 11.78
CA SER A 28 17.51 12.57 10.95
C SER A 28 19.03 12.78 11.09
N ALA A 29 19.50 13.04 12.30
CA ALA A 29 20.88 13.33 12.63
C ALA A 29 21.48 14.57 11.93
N ALA A 30 20.67 15.36 11.25
CA ALA A 30 21.08 16.60 10.59
C ALA A 30 20.56 17.83 11.36
N PRO A 31 21.42 18.79 11.74
CA PRO A 31 21.03 19.94 12.55
C PRO A 31 19.91 20.78 11.93
N TYR A 32 19.93 20.93 10.61
CA TYR A 32 18.96 21.72 9.84
C TYR A 32 18.11 20.86 8.89
N GLY A 33 18.04 19.54 9.11
CA GLY A 33 17.44 18.61 8.18
C GLY A 33 18.34 18.29 6.99
N SER A 34 17.80 17.56 6.02
CA SER A 34 18.54 17.10 4.84
C SER A 34 18.33 18.06 3.68
N ALA A 35 19.14 19.11 3.60
CA ALA A 35 19.01 20.16 2.58
C ALA A 35 19.14 19.61 1.14
N SER A 36 19.81 18.46 0.96
CA SER A 36 19.97 17.81 -0.35
C SER A 36 18.65 17.31 -0.99
N ILE A 37 17.56 17.23 -0.22
CA ILE A 37 16.24 16.90 -0.77
C ILE A 37 15.58 18.08 -1.48
N LEU A 38 15.98 19.32 -1.19
CA LEU A 38 15.37 20.53 -1.76
C LEU A 38 15.49 20.64 -3.29
N PRO A 39 16.58 20.18 -3.95
CA PRO A 39 16.63 20.13 -5.41
C PRO A 39 15.54 19.27 -6.06
N ILE A 40 14.99 18.28 -5.37
CA ILE A 40 13.94 17.39 -5.90
C ILE A 40 12.64 18.19 -6.16
N PRO A 41 12.00 18.83 -5.17
CA PRO A 41 10.81 19.64 -5.43
C PRO A 41 11.10 20.85 -6.31
N TRP A 42 12.30 21.45 -6.22
CA TRP A 42 12.68 22.53 -7.11
C TRP A 42 12.70 22.08 -8.58
N ALA A 43 13.33 20.94 -8.88
CA ALA A 43 13.37 20.38 -10.23
C ALA A 43 11.95 20.01 -10.71
N TYR A 44 11.16 19.38 -9.86
CA TYR A 44 9.77 19.01 -10.17
C TYR A 44 8.94 20.23 -10.57
N VAL A 45 8.96 21.29 -9.75
CA VAL A 45 8.24 22.55 -10.03
C VAL A 45 8.75 23.22 -11.32
N ARG A 46 10.07 23.19 -11.55
CA ARG A 46 10.67 23.78 -12.76
C ARG A 46 10.30 23.00 -14.03
N MET A 47 10.22 21.69 -13.94
CA MET A 47 9.84 20.81 -15.08
C MET A 47 8.36 20.92 -15.40
N MET A 48 7.50 20.92 -14.39
CA MET A 48 6.04 20.93 -14.56
C MET A 48 5.51 22.33 -14.95
N GLY A 49 6.06 23.36 -14.37
CA GLY A 49 5.52 24.72 -14.50
C GLY A 49 4.13 24.86 -13.85
N PRO A 50 3.51 26.04 -13.88
CA PRO A 50 2.23 26.26 -13.21
C PRO A 50 1.09 25.44 -13.82
N GLN A 51 1.06 25.29 -15.15
CA GLN A 51 0.02 24.51 -15.82
C GLN A 51 0.19 23.02 -15.51
N GLY A 52 1.41 22.47 -15.62
CA GLY A 52 1.67 21.07 -15.34
C GLY A 52 1.33 20.67 -13.90
N LEU A 53 1.57 21.56 -12.91
CA LEU A 53 1.19 21.32 -11.52
C LEU A 53 -0.34 21.28 -11.35
N ALA A 54 -1.06 22.17 -12.04
CA ALA A 54 -2.52 22.15 -12.03
C ALA A 54 -3.09 20.88 -12.68
N ASP A 55 -2.52 20.49 -13.83
CA ASP A 55 -2.93 19.28 -14.56
C ASP A 55 -2.63 18.02 -13.76
N ALA A 56 -1.47 17.93 -13.09
CA ALA A 56 -1.13 16.83 -12.21
C ALA A 56 -2.13 16.70 -11.05
N THR A 57 -2.48 17.82 -10.41
CA THR A 57 -3.49 17.82 -9.35
C THR A 57 -4.86 17.36 -9.86
N ALA A 58 -5.28 17.85 -11.03
CA ALA A 58 -6.54 17.44 -11.64
C ALA A 58 -6.54 15.94 -11.98
N ALA A 59 -5.43 15.41 -12.51
CA ALA A 59 -5.27 13.99 -12.81
C ALA A 59 -5.33 13.13 -11.55
N ALA A 60 -4.67 13.53 -10.46
CA ALA A 60 -4.70 12.81 -9.19
C ALA A 60 -6.13 12.73 -8.61
N VAL A 61 -6.86 13.85 -8.62
CA VAL A 61 -8.27 13.88 -8.18
C VAL A 61 -9.15 13.02 -9.08
N LEU A 62 -8.95 13.07 -10.39
CA LEU A 62 -9.70 12.25 -11.34
C LEU A 62 -9.43 10.76 -11.11
N ALA A 63 -8.17 10.36 -10.98
CA ALA A 63 -7.77 8.96 -10.75
C ALA A 63 -8.37 8.40 -9.45
N ALA A 64 -8.31 9.14 -8.34
CA ALA A 64 -8.91 8.72 -7.08
C ALA A 64 -10.44 8.56 -7.19
N ASN A 65 -11.12 9.48 -7.87
CA ASN A 65 -12.56 9.40 -8.10
C ASN A 65 -12.93 8.25 -9.05
N TYR A 66 -12.11 7.97 -10.07
CA TYR A 66 -12.29 6.84 -10.96
C TYR A 66 -12.27 5.52 -10.19
N VAL A 67 -11.24 5.30 -9.37
CA VAL A 67 -11.12 4.12 -8.51
C VAL A 67 -12.30 4.04 -7.53
N ALA A 68 -12.62 5.13 -6.82
CA ALA A 68 -13.73 5.17 -5.88
C ALA A 68 -15.07 4.84 -6.55
N HIS A 69 -15.31 5.37 -7.76
CA HIS A 69 -16.52 5.09 -8.51
C HIS A 69 -16.61 3.62 -8.94
N ALA A 70 -15.54 3.06 -9.48
CA ALA A 70 -15.50 1.68 -9.97
C ALA A 70 -15.63 0.65 -8.83
N LEU A 71 -15.14 0.97 -7.63
CA LEU A 71 -15.27 0.10 -6.47
C LEU A 71 -16.63 0.21 -5.76
N ARG A 72 -17.46 1.21 -6.07
CA ARG A 72 -18.82 1.30 -5.53
C ARG A 72 -19.64 0.06 -5.90
N GLY A 73 -20.36 -0.48 -4.94
CA GLY A 73 -21.08 -1.75 -5.12
C GLY A 73 -20.27 -2.98 -4.72
N HIS A 74 -18.95 -2.83 -4.56
CA HIS A 74 -18.06 -3.86 -4.02
C HIS A 74 -17.57 -3.49 -2.62
N TYR A 75 -17.28 -2.22 -2.38
CA TYR A 75 -16.79 -1.66 -1.13
C TYR A 75 -17.40 -0.29 -0.87
N ASP A 76 -17.57 0.05 0.39
CA ASP A 76 -18.01 1.38 0.79
C ASP A 76 -16.83 2.37 0.75
N VAL A 77 -17.08 3.57 0.24
CA VAL A 77 -16.18 4.72 0.34
C VAL A 77 -16.55 5.48 1.59
N LEU A 78 -15.67 5.49 2.60
CA LEU A 78 -16.00 5.96 3.94
C LEU A 78 -16.23 7.47 4.01
N TYR A 79 -15.44 8.25 3.27
CA TYR A 79 -15.53 9.71 3.27
C TYR A 79 -15.73 10.24 1.85
N THR A 80 -16.76 11.03 1.66
CA THR A 80 -17.02 11.77 0.42
C THR A 80 -17.50 13.18 0.74
N GLY A 81 -17.31 14.10 -0.20
CA GLY A 81 -18.00 15.38 -0.17
C GLY A 81 -19.49 15.25 -0.53
N ASP A 82 -20.22 16.37 -0.51
CA ASP A 82 -21.67 16.43 -0.72
C ASP A 82 -22.11 15.81 -2.07
N ASN A 83 -21.26 15.89 -3.09
CA ASN A 83 -21.51 15.30 -4.40
C ASN A 83 -21.08 13.83 -4.54
N GLY A 84 -20.69 13.18 -3.45
CA GLY A 84 -20.17 11.81 -3.47
C GLY A 84 -18.77 11.67 -4.08
N LEU A 85 -18.04 12.77 -4.25
CA LEU A 85 -16.68 12.78 -4.76
C LEU A 85 -15.66 12.77 -3.62
N VAL A 86 -14.47 12.23 -3.92
CA VAL A 86 -13.29 12.27 -3.06
C VAL A 86 -12.28 13.31 -3.57
N ALA A 87 -11.27 13.64 -2.76
CA ALA A 87 -10.14 14.45 -3.19
C ALA A 87 -9.13 13.60 -4.01
N HIS A 88 -7.85 13.66 -3.67
CA HIS A 88 -6.81 12.87 -4.34
C HIS A 88 -6.63 11.47 -3.79
N GLU A 89 -7.37 11.11 -2.75
CA GLU A 89 -7.33 9.80 -2.10
C GLU A 89 -8.75 9.32 -1.75
N ALA A 90 -8.94 8.01 -1.75
CA ALA A 90 -10.20 7.35 -1.40
C ALA A 90 -9.99 6.41 -0.21
N VAL A 91 -10.77 6.59 0.85
CA VAL A 91 -10.76 5.70 2.02
C VAL A 91 -11.81 4.61 1.83
N ILE A 92 -11.37 3.40 1.57
CA ILE A 92 -12.22 2.23 1.34
C ILE A 92 -12.41 1.46 2.64
N ASP A 93 -13.67 1.22 3.00
CA ASP A 93 -14.05 0.52 4.23
C ASP A 93 -14.06 -0.99 4.03
N ILE A 94 -13.14 -1.70 4.71
CA ILE A 94 -13.05 -3.16 4.66
C ILE A 94 -13.81 -3.82 5.82
N ARG A 95 -14.25 -3.05 6.81
CA ARG A 95 -14.93 -3.59 8.00
C ARG A 95 -16.22 -4.38 7.69
N PRO A 96 -17.08 -3.96 6.74
CA PRO A 96 -18.23 -4.78 6.34
C PRO A 96 -17.81 -6.14 5.77
N LEU A 97 -16.76 -6.18 4.92
CA LEU A 97 -16.20 -7.43 4.40
C LEU A 97 -15.69 -8.33 5.54
N THR A 98 -14.97 -7.74 6.50
CA THR A 98 -14.47 -8.47 7.66
C THR A 98 -15.59 -9.08 8.50
N GLN A 99 -16.65 -8.32 8.76
CA GLN A 99 -17.81 -8.80 9.50
C GLN A 99 -18.53 -9.94 8.77
N GLU A 100 -18.58 -9.85 7.44
CA GLU A 100 -19.28 -10.81 6.60
C GLU A 100 -18.50 -12.13 6.41
N THR A 101 -17.19 -12.07 6.26
CA THR A 101 -16.36 -13.18 5.77
C THR A 101 -15.23 -13.59 6.72
N GLY A 102 -14.90 -12.77 7.70
CA GLY A 102 -13.72 -12.94 8.56
C GLY A 102 -12.41 -12.43 7.93
N VAL A 103 -12.42 -12.05 6.64
CA VAL A 103 -11.23 -11.52 5.94
C VAL A 103 -10.89 -10.14 6.46
N THR A 104 -9.69 -9.96 6.98
CA THR A 104 -9.23 -8.71 7.56
C THR A 104 -8.66 -7.75 6.53
N VAL A 105 -8.51 -6.48 6.89
CA VAL A 105 -7.82 -5.49 6.05
C VAL A 105 -6.37 -5.90 5.75
N ASP A 106 -5.72 -6.56 6.71
CA ASP A 106 -4.36 -7.10 6.53
C ASP A 106 -4.34 -8.23 5.48
N ASP A 107 -5.35 -9.12 5.48
CA ASP A 107 -5.49 -10.15 4.46
C ASP A 107 -5.64 -9.56 3.06
N VAL A 108 -6.48 -8.54 2.91
CA VAL A 108 -6.66 -7.81 1.65
C VAL A 108 -5.36 -7.16 1.20
N ALA A 109 -4.67 -6.44 2.09
CA ALA A 109 -3.40 -5.79 1.79
C ALA A 109 -2.32 -6.79 1.37
N LYS A 110 -2.19 -7.91 2.07
CA LYS A 110 -1.21 -8.96 1.73
C LYS A 110 -1.58 -9.68 0.44
N ARG A 111 -2.87 -9.90 0.17
CA ARG A 111 -3.32 -10.51 -1.07
C ARG A 111 -3.06 -9.61 -2.29
N LEU A 112 -3.16 -8.30 -2.16
CA LEU A 112 -2.77 -7.35 -3.20
C LEU A 112 -1.31 -7.52 -3.64
N VAL A 113 -0.40 -7.92 -2.74
CA VAL A 113 0.99 -8.24 -3.11
C VAL A 113 1.06 -9.40 -4.10
N ASP A 114 0.22 -10.42 -3.95
CA ASP A 114 0.14 -11.54 -4.91
C ASP A 114 -0.40 -11.11 -6.28
N TYR A 115 -1.26 -10.08 -6.30
CA TYR A 115 -1.74 -9.42 -7.51
C TYR A 115 -0.71 -8.46 -8.13
N GLY A 116 0.43 -8.27 -7.47
CA GLY A 116 1.54 -7.44 -7.95
C GLY A 116 1.42 -5.97 -7.57
N PHE A 117 0.75 -5.66 -6.46
CA PHE A 117 0.65 -4.30 -5.93
C PHE A 117 1.39 -4.15 -4.62
N HIS A 118 2.03 -3.01 -4.45
CA HIS A 118 2.34 -2.51 -3.12
C HIS A 118 1.02 -2.04 -2.49
N ALA A 119 0.63 -2.66 -1.39
CA ALA A 119 -0.68 -2.38 -0.79
C ALA A 119 -0.81 -0.91 -0.38
N PRO A 120 -2.02 -0.31 -0.51
CA PRO A 120 -2.32 1.02 0.00
C PRO A 120 -2.11 1.12 1.52
N THR A 121 -2.01 2.35 2.03
CA THR A 121 -1.94 2.61 3.47
C THR A 121 -3.11 1.95 4.19
N MET A 122 -2.79 1.10 5.16
CA MET A 122 -3.74 0.27 5.88
C MET A 122 -4.09 0.89 7.23
N SER A 123 -5.39 0.83 7.59
CA SER A 123 -5.90 1.25 8.91
C SER A 123 -5.58 2.71 9.26
N PHE A 124 -5.59 3.58 8.28
CA PHE A 124 -5.43 5.02 8.43
C PHE A 124 -6.38 5.76 7.45
N PRO A 125 -7.07 6.81 7.88
CA PRO A 125 -7.14 7.35 9.25
C PRO A 125 -8.01 6.51 10.21
N VAL A 126 -8.70 5.50 9.72
CA VAL A 126 -9.60 4.63 10.50
C VAL A 126 -9.14 3.19 10.43
N ALA A 127 -9.12 2.51 11.58
CA ALA A 127 -8.80 1.09 11.64
C ALA A 127 -9.74 0.26 10.73
N GLY A 128 -9.17 -0.69 9.99
CA GLY A 128 -9.92 -1.56 9.08
C GLY A 128 -10.27 -0.93 7.74
N THR A 129 -9.58 0.14 7.33
CA THR A 129 -9.72 0.78 6.03
C THR A 129 -8.46 0.70 5.20
N LEU A 130 -8.57 0.92 3.89
CA LEU A 130 -7.46 1.15 2.97
C LEU A 130 -7.57 2.57 2.40
N MET A 131 -6.49 3.33 2.47
CA MET A 131 -6.41 4.66 1.86
C MET A 131 -5.69 4.55 0.51
N ILE A 132 -6.45 4.71 -0.56
CA ILE A 132 -5.97 4.55 -1.93
C ILE A 132 -5.64 5.91 -2.51
N GLU A 133 -4.39 6.13 -2.86
CA GLU A 133 -3.86 7.36 -3.44
C GLU A 133 -3.12 7.03 -4.76
N PRO A 134 -3.82 7.09 -5.90
CA PRO A 134 -3.22 6.74 -7.20
C PRO A 134 -2.20 7.78 -7.69
N THR A 135 -2.25 9.00 -7.17
CA THR A 135 -1.50 10.16 -7.66
C THR A 135 -1.79 10.50 -9.13
N GLU A 136 -0.96 11.34 -9.74
CA GLU A 136 -1.02 11.67 -11.17
C GLU A 136 -0.19 10.71 -12.04
N SER A 137 0.58 9.82 -11.40
CA SER A 137 1.60 9.02 -12.10
C SER A 137 1.10 7.67 -12.58
N GLU A 138 -0.04 7.19 -12.07
CA GLU A 138 -0.60 5.92 -12.49
C GLU A 138 -1.41 6.06 -13.78
N ASP A 139 -1.13 5.21 -14.76
CA ASP A 139 -1.91 5.17 -16.00
C ASP A 139 -3.26 4.45 -15.82
N LEU A 140 -4.15 4.64 -16.79
CA LEU A 140 -5.50 4.04 -16.73
C LEU A 140 -5.45 2.50 -16.65
N GLY A 141 -4.53 1.86 -17.36
CA GLY A 141 -4.40 0.39 -17.34
C GLY A 141 -3.97 -0.12 -15.96
N GLU A 142 -3.12 0.62 -15.25
CA GLU A 142 -2.75 0.27 -13.88
C GLU A 142 -3.90 0.50 -12.88
N LEU A 143 -4.67 1.57 -13.05
CA LEU A 143 -5.88 1.81 -12.26
C LEU A 143 -6.92 0.69 -12.45
N GLU A 144 -7.17 0.29 -13.70
CA GLU A 144 -8.08 -0.82 -14.03
C GLU A 144 -7.57 -2.15 -13.44
N ARG A 145 -6.27 -2.43 -13.55
CA ARG A 145 -5.65 -3.61 -12.97
C ARG A 145 -5.82 -3.66 -11.45
N PHE A 146 -5.68 -2.52 -10.77
CA PHE A 146 -5.89 -2.41 -9.32
C PHE A 146 -7.36 -2.63 -8.95
N ILE A 147 -8.30 -2.00 -9.66
CA ILE A 147 -9.73 -2.18 -9.46
C ILE A 147 -10.12 -3.65 -9.61
N ASP A 148 -9.64 -4.31 -10.67
CA ASP A 148 -9.87 -5.72 -10.92
C ASP A 148 -9.32 -6.61 -9.79
N ALA A 149 -8.14 -6.29 -9.25
CA ALA A 149 -7.56 -7.01 -8.12
C ALA A 149 -8.42 -6.88 -6.86
N MET A 150 -8.89 -5.68 -6.55
CA MET A 150 -9.77 -5.44 -5.40
C MET A 150 -11.10 -6.21 -5.54
N ILE A 151 -11.72 -6.18 -6.71
CA ILE A 151 -12.95 -6.93 -6.98
C ILE A 151 -12.70 -8.44 -6.86
N ALA A 152 -11.59 -8.93 -7.40
CA ALA A 152 -11.21 -10.34 -7.32
C ALA A 152 -11.01 -10.80 -5.87
N ILE A 153 -10.37 -9.98 -5.04
CA ILE A 153 -10.17 -10.28 -3.61
C ILE A 153 -11.52 -10.37 -2.88
N ARG A 154 -12.47 -9.48 -3.21
CA ARG A 154 -13.82 -9.59 -2.66
C ARG A 154 -14.53 -10.89 -3.07
N GLU A 155 -14.35 -11.34 -4.32
CA GLU A 155 -14.89 -12.62 -4.78
C GLU A 155 -14.22 -13.81 -4.11
N GLU A 156 -12.89 -13.78 -3.89
CA GLU A 156 -12.19 -14.78 -3.09
C GLU A 156 -12.74 -14.83 -1.66
N ALA A 157 -13.01 -13.69 -1.05
CA ALA A 157 -13.65 -13.62 0.27
C ALA A 157 -15.08 -14.21 0.28
N ALA A 158 -15.85 -13.98 -0.78
CA ALA A 158 -17.17 -14.59 -0.93
C ALA A 158 -17.09 -16.13 -1.11
N GLN A 159 -16.10 -16.62 -1.84
CA GLN A 159 -15.84 -18.05 -1.97
C GLN A 159 -15.43 -18.67 -0.63
N LEU A 160 -14.60 -17.99 0.15
CA LEU A 160 -14.25 -18.42 1.51
C LEU A 160 -15.51 -18.55 2.38
N LYS A 161 -16.37 -17.54 2.38
CA LYS A 161 -17.66 -17.58 3.09
C LYS A 161 -18.56 -18.74 2.64
N ALA A 162 -18.53 -19.05 1.34
CA ALA A 162 -19.28 -20.19 0.78
C ALA A 162 -18.64 -21.56 1.09
N GLY A 163 -17.52 -21.60 1.81
CA GLY A 163 -16.87 -22.83 2.23
C GLY A 163 -15.94 -23.47 1.18
N ALA A 164 -15.46 -22.68 0.20
CA ALA A 164 -14.50 -23.17 -0.78
C ALA A 164 -13.17 -23.62 -0.15
N TRP A 165 -12.80 -22.99 0.96
CA TRP A 165 -11.58 -23.28 1.73
C TRP A 165 -11.86 -23.16 3.23
N PRO A 166 -11.03 -23.79 4.10
CA PRO A 166 -11.04 -23.54 5.54
C PRO A 166 -10.71 -22.08 5.87
N ALA A 167 -11.26 -21.58 6.96
CA ALA A 167 -11.01 -20.21 7.40
C ALA A 167 -9.53 -19.95 7.74
N GLU A 168 -8.87 -20.97 8.30
CA GLU A 168 -7.47 -20.93 8.72
C GLU A 168 -6.47 -21.27 7.60
N ASP A 169 -6.93 -21.78 6.44
CA ASP A 169 -6.06 -22.18 5.33
C ASP A 169 -6.70 -21.85 3.98
N ASN A 170 -6.45 -20.66 3.49
CA ASN A 170 -6.98 -20.13 2.24
C ASN A 170 -6.01 -19.11 1.62
N PRO A 171 -6.19 -18.73 0.34
CA PRO A 171 -5.26 -17.85 -0.35
C PRO A 171 -5.17 -16.45 0.23
N LEU A 172 -6.17 -15.99 0.99
CA LEU A 172 -6.19 -14.65 1.60
C LEU A 172 -5.34 -14.63 2.88
N VAL A 173 -5.60 -15.55 3.81
CA VAL A 173 -4.88 -15.61 5.09
C VAL A 173 -3.42 -16.02 4.92
N ASN A 174 -3.10 -16.79 3.87
CA ASN A 174 -1.73 -17.23 3.58
C ASN A 174 -0.92 -16.24 2.72
N ALA A 175 -1.55 -15.21 2.16
CA ALA A 175 -0.86 -14.18 1.39
C ALA A 175 0.13 -13.39 2.26
N PRO A 176 1.25 -12.90 1.70
CA PRO A 176 1.68 -13.06 0.33
C PRO A 176 2.44 -14.37 0.11
N HIS A 177 2.39 -14.92 -1.11
CA HIS A 177 3.05 -16.18 -1.45
C HIS A 177 4.43 -15.91 -2.06
N THR A 178 5.48 -16.41 -1.38
CA THR A 178 6.87 -16.29 -1.84
C THR A 178 7.21 -17.36 -2.89
N ALA A 179 8.24 -17.12 -3.69
CA ALA A 179 8.76 -18.11 -4.62
C ALA A 179 9.15 -19.41 -3.91
N ALA A 180 9.80 -19.31 -2.75
CA ALA A 180 10.19 -20.48 -1.95
C ALA A 180 8.97 -21.32 -1.52
N ALA A 181 7.87 -20.68 -1.12
CA ALA A 181 6.65 -21.39 -0.72
C ALA A 181 6.02 -22.14 -1.89
N VAL A 182 5.86 -21.50 -3.06
CA VAL A 182 5.16 -22.12 -4.20
C VAL A 182 6.02 -23.13 -4.97
N THR A 183 7.34 -23.10 -4.83
CA THR A 183 8.27 -24.07 -5.46
C THR A 183 8.65 -25.21 -4.53
N SER A 184 8.20 -25.21 -3.27
CA SER A 184 8.40 -26.31 -2.33
C SER A 184 7.88 -27.63 -2.92
N SER A 185 8.55 -28.74 -2.59
CA SER A 185 8.07 -30.09 -2.96
C SER A 185 6.75 -30.46 -2.28
N VAL A 186 6.44 -29.83 -1.14
CA VAL A 186 5.21 -30.04 -0.38
C VAL A 186 4.28 -28.85 -0.58
N TRP A 187 3.01 -29.14 -0.88
CA TRP A 187 1.94 -28.15 -0.98
C TRP A 187 0.66 -28.75 -0.40
N ASP A 188 0.43 -28.48 0.86
CA ASP A 188 -0.69 -29.07 1.62
C ASP A 188 -1.92 -28.13 1.68
N HIS A 189 -1.87 -27.00 0.97
CA HIS A 189 -2.97 -26.06 0.94
C HIS A 189 -4.13 -26.54 0.05
N PRO A 190 -5.40 -26.27 0.42
CA PRO A 190 -6.60 -26.71 -0.31
C PRO A 190 -6.85 -25.91 -1.60
N TYR A 191 -5.93 -25.08 -2.02
CA TYR A 191 -5.98 -24.29 -3.26
C TYR A 191 -4.71 -24.52 -4.10
N SER A 192 -4.77 -24.20 -5.40
CA SER A 192 -3.66 -24.45 -6.31
C SER A 192 -2.52 -23.44 -6.14
N ARG A 193 -1.29 -23.88 -6.44
CA ARG A 193 -0.12 -22.99 -6.54
C ARG A 193 -0.34 -21.86 -7.57
N GLN A 194 -1.09 -22.16 -8.63
CA GLN A 194 -1.40 -21.18 -9.64
C GLN A 194 -2.29 -20.06 -9.08
N LEU A 195 -3.33 -20.40 -8.31
CA LEU A 195 -4.16 -19.41 -7.61
C LEU A 195 -3.33 -18.61 -6.60
N ALA A 196 -2.41 -19.27 -5.90
CA ALA A 196 -1.51 -18.61 -4.96
C ALA A 196 -0.69 -17.49 -5.64
N CYS A 197 0.01 -17.81 -6.72
CA CYS A 197 1.02 -16.92 -7.29
C CYS A 197 0.59 -16.12 -8.53
N TYR A 198 -0.45 -16.56 -9.24
CA TYR A 198 -0.96 -15.89 -10.45
C TYR A 198 -2.48 -15.72 -10.43
N PRO A 199 -3.04 -15.11 -9.39
CA PRO A 199 -4.49 -15.02 -9.23
C PRO A 199 -5.18 -14.28 -10.38
N ALA A 200 -4.57 -13.22 -10.92
CA ALA A 200 -5.10 -12.47 -12.05
C ALA A 200 -5.20 -13.29 -13.35
N GLU A 201 -4.23 -14.18 -13.61
CA GLU A 201 -4.26 -15.05 -14.78
C GLU A 201 -5.31 -16.16 -14.66
N MET A 202 -5.51 -16.70 -13.46
CA MET A 202 -6.54 -17.67 -13.20
C MET A 202 -7.92 -17.10 -13.51
N ARG A 203 -8.16 -15.87 -13.09
CA ARG A 203 -9.42 -15.18 -13.36
C ARG A 203 -9.67 -14.99 -14.87
N ARG A 204 -8.67 -14.62 -15.66
CA ARG A 204 -8.78 -14.48 -17.11
C ARG A 204 -9.08 -15.80 -17.84
N ARG A 205 -8.59 -16.92 -17.31
CA ARG A 205 -8.81 -18.26 -17.91
C ARG A 205 -10.13 -18.92 -17.51
N GLY A 206 -10.67 -18.56 -16.37
CA GLY A 206 -11.79 -19.28 -15.74
C GLY A 206 -13.18 -18.69 -15.95
N GLY A 207 -13.32 -17.51 -16.51
CA GLY A 207 -14.64 -16.98 -16.65
C GLY A 207 -14.73 -15.56 -17.20
N VAL A 208 -15.61 -15.42 -18.14
CA VAL A 208 -16.16 -14.15 -18.57
C VAL A 208 -16.98 -13.59 -17.40
N VAL A 209 -16.47 -12.57 -16.74
CA VAL A 209 -17.33 -11.71 -15.93
C VAL A 209 -17.97 -10.73 -16.92
N GLU A 210 -19.23 -10.95 -17.26
CA GLU A 210 -19.99 -10.04 -18.11
C GLU A 210 -19.93 -8.63 -17.51
N GLY A 211 -19.38 -7.68 -18.26
CA GLY A 211 -19.39 -6.27 -17.92
C GLY A 211 -18.06 -5.66 -17.48
N THR A 212 -16.97 -6.42 -17.33
CA THR A 212 -15.64 -5.86 -17.08
C THR A 212 -14.76 -5.98 -18.32
N SER A 213 -14.14 -4.87 -18.71
CA SER A 213 -13.22 -4.78 -19.86
C SER A 213 -11.85 -5.41 -19.55
N LEU A 214 -11.83 -6.61 -18.99
CA LEU A 214 -10.60 -7.39 -18.72
C LEU A 214 -9.83 -7.80 -19.99
N ALA A 215 -10.40 -7.56 -21.17
CA ALA A 215 -9.78 -7.92 -22.44
C ALA A 215 -8.63 -7.00 -22.85
N ALA A 216 -8.48 -5.85 -22.23
CA ALA A 216 -7.51 -4.82 -22.64
C ALA A 216 -6.33 -4.64 -21.69
N ALA A 217 -6.33 -5.21 -20.49
CA ALA A 217 -5.18 -5.12 -19.61
C ALA A 217 -4.01 -5.93 -20.19
N PRO A 218 -2.83 -5.33 -20.41
CA PRO A 218 -1.66 -6.06 -20.86
C PRO A 218 -1.38 -7.22 -19.92
N ALA A 219 -0.99 -8.36 -20.46
CA ALA A 219 -0.53 -9.48 -19.64
C ALA A 219 0.58 -8.94 -18.74
N VAL A 220 0.46 -9.18 -17.42
CA VAL A 220 1.53 -8.83 -16.50
C VAL A 220 2.78 -9.58 -16.97
N THR A 221 3.71 -8.85 -17.57
CA THR A 221 4.93 -9.42 -18.15
C THR A 221 5.96 -9.82 -17.09
N GLY A 222 5.68 -9.50 -15.82
CA GLY A 222 6.55 -9.85 -14.70
C GLY A 222 5.74 -10.10 -13.42
N LYS A 223 6.22 -11.04 -12.60
CA LYS A 223 5.70 -11.30 -11.25
C LYS A 223 6.64 -10.64 -10.23
N TYR A 224 6.08 -9.78 -9.38
CA TYR A 224 6.79 -9.40 -8.16
C TYR A 224 6.70 -10.54 -7.13
N TRP A 225 7.85 -10.99 -6.66
CA TRP A 225 7.93 -12.01 -5.63
C TRP A 225 8.26 -11.37 -4.29
N PRO A 226 7.37 -11.47 -3.30
CA PRO A 226 7.68 -10.98 -1.96
C PRO A 226 8.83 -11.79 -1.36
N PRO A 227 9.77 -11.14 -0.64
CA PRO A 227 10.91 -11.85 -0.05
C PRO A 227 10.51 -12.72 1.15
N VAL A 228 9.43 -12.37 1.83
CA VAL A 228 8.94 -13.05 3.03
C VAL A 228 7.44 -13.29 2.97
N ARG A 229 6.99 -14.34 3.64
CA ARG A 229 5.56 -14.60 3.90
C ARG A 229 5.06 -13.66 4.99
N ARG A 230 3.79 -13.84 5.37
CA ARG A 230 3.20 -13.09 6.48
C ARG A 230 4.01 -13.28 7.75
N VAL A 231 4.32 -12.18 8.42
CA VAL A 231 4.97 -12.16 9.72
C VAL A 231 3.95 -11.77 10.80
N ASP A 232 4.12 -12.29 12.00
CA ASP A 232 3.35 -11.85 13.16
C ASP A 232 3.93 -10.54 13.69
N GLN A 233 3.37 -9.42 13.20
CA GLN A 233 3.82 -8.09 13.61
C GLN A 233 3.57 -7.83 15.09
N ALA A 234 2.44 -8.29 15.63
CA ALA A 234 2.12 -8.09 17.03
C ALA A 234 3.11 -8.83 17.95
N PHE A 235 3.55 -10.02 17.56
CA PHE A 235 4.64 -10.72 18.24
C PHE A 235 5.95 -9.96 18.10
N GLY A 236 6.29 -9.52 16.90
CA GLY A 236 7.52 -8.78 16.63
C GLY A 236 7.61 -7.50 17.46
N ASP A 237 6.55 -6.71 17.50
CA ASP A 237 6.50 -5.45 18.26
C ASP A 237 6.63 -5.67 19.78
N ARG A 238 6.12 -6.79 20.29
CA ARG A 238 6.24 -7.14 21.72
C ARG A 238 7.57 -7.80 22.08
N ASN A 239 8.28 -8.31 21.09
CA ASN A 239 9.51 -9.08 21.29
C ASN A 239 10.66 -8.48 20.46
N LEU A 240 10.83 -7.17 20.55
CA LEU A 240 11.90 -6.47 19.86
C LEU A 240 13.26 -7.01 20.32
N VAL A 241 14.06 -7.43 19.36
CA VAL A 241 15.47 -7.83 19.58
C VAL A 241 16.35 -6.83 18.89
N CYS A 242 17.12 -6.06 19.66
CA CYS A 242 18.15 -5.21 19.08
C CYS A 242 19.31 -6.10 18.60
N ALA A 243 19.49 -6.17 17.29
CA ALA A 243 20.60 -6.88 16.67
C ALA A 243 21.83 -5.99 16.44
N CYS A 244 21.87 -4.80 17.06
CA CYS A 244 23.04 -3.94 17.00
C CYS A 244 24.16 -4.55 17.85
N PRO A 245 25.22 -5.12 17.26
CA PRO A 245 26.36 -5.59 18.04
C PRO A 245 27.01 -4.40 18.73
N PRO A 246 27.58 -4.61 19.93
CA PRO A 246 28.31 -3.56 20.61
C PRO A 246 29.51 -3.11 19.78
N ILE A 247 29.96 -1.86 19.99
CA ILE A 247 31.05 -1.25 19.19
C ILE A 247 32.34 -2.07 19.25
N GLU A 248 32.56 -2.74 20.37
CA GLU A 248 33.70 -3.60 20.62
C GLU A 248 33.74 -4.86 19.72
N ALA A 249 32.58 -5.23 19.13
CA ALA A 249 32.53 -6.33 18.17
C ALA A 249 33.17 -5.99 16.82
N PHE A 250 33.49 -4.71 16.58
CA PHE A 250 34.14 -4.21 15.37
C PHE A 250 35.60 -3.73 15.63
N ALA A 251 36.14 -3.94 16.81
CA ALA A 251 37.52 -3.56 17.20
C ALA A 251 38.55 -4.62 16.80
#